data_1f40a85969b1908fc41d6f20007db284
#
_entry.id   1f40a85969b1908fc41d6f20007db284
#
_cell.length_a   1.000
_cell.length_b   1.000
_cell.length_c   1.000
_cell.angle_alpha   90.00
_cell.angle_beta   90.00
_cell.angle_gamma   90.00
#
_symmetry.space_group_name_H-M   'P 1'
#
loop_
_entity.id
_entity.type
_entity.pdbx_description
1 polymer ?
#
loop_
_entity_poly.entity_id
_entity_poly.type
_entity_poly.pdbx_seq_one_letter_code
_entity_poly.pdbx_strand_id
1 'polypeptide(L)'
;MFKAARITILIVPLVLAGCVSKSKADAQARAAFFAGQRQAMQMVQQAQIRGPSVTVVGEVSNPMIPWTAELTLAKALVAADYHGAADPSEILIERQGKAISYDPKKLLGGEDVPLEPNDIVEIRRP
;
A
#
# COMPACT_ATOMS: atom_id res chain seq x y z
N MET A 1 61.32 -57.17 15.96
CA MET A 1 60.34 -57.47 15.78
C MET A 1 59.48 -56.57 15.94
N PHE A 2 59.10 -55.84 15.40
CA PHE A 2 58.27 -55.25 15.15
C PHE A 2 57.75 -54.30 15.20
N LYS A 3 57.52 -53.80 14.79
CA LYS A 3 56.47 -53.49 14.23
C LYS A 3 55.98 -52.23 14.35
N ALA A 4 56.16 -51.41 13.76
CA ALA A 4 55.71 -51.07 12.77
C ALA A 4 54.45 -50.78 12.56
N ALA A 5 54.08 -49.95 12.35
CA ALA A 5 53.08 -49.62 11.93
C ALA A 5 52.27 -48.92 12.11
N ARG A 6 51.82 -48.40 11.61
CA ARG A 6 50.63 -48.21 11.22
C ARG A 6 50.04 -47.14 11.71
N ILE A 7 50.34 -46.09 11.31
CA ILE A 7 49.55 -45.06 11.47
C ILE A 7 49.19 -44.55 10.23
N THR A 8 48.20 -44.91 9.90
CA THR A 8 47.63 -44.53 8.76
C THR A 8 46.46 -43.87 9.08
N ILE A 9 46.41 -42.74 8.81
CA ILE A 9 45.37 -42.39 8.26
C ILE A 9 44.24 -42.02 8.72
N LEU A 10 43.86 -41.03 8.54
CA LEU A 10 42.55 -40.79 8.64
C LEU A 10 42.33 -39.42 8.51
N ILE A 11 42.58 -38.83 7.44
CA ILE A 11 42.41 -37.42 7.30
C ILE A 11 41.61 -37.09 6.10
N VAL A 12 40.75 -37.93 5.68
CA VAL A 12 40.14 -37.67 4.40
C VAL A 12 38.71 -37.20 4.41
N PRO A 13 37.91 -37.29 5.48
CA PRO A 13 36.53 -36.88 5.31
C PRO A 13 36.21 -35.43 5.63
N LEU A 14 37.17 -34.64 6.02
CA LEU A 14 36.83 -33.30 6.48
C LEU A 14 36.68 -32.27 5.37
N VAL A 15 37.14 -32.57 4.17
CA VAL A 15 37.13 -31.58 3.08
C VAL A 15 35.82 -31.52 2.34
N LEU A 16 35.03 -32.59 2.38
CA LEU A 16 33.76 -32.62 1.69
C LEU A 16 32.64 -31.84 2.39
N ALA A 17 32.73 -31.67 3.67
CA ALA A 17 31.73 -30.95 4.44
C ALA A 17 31.78 -29.44 4.20
N GLY A 18 32.94 -28.90 3.89
CA GLY A 18 33.10 -27.48 3.62
C GLY A 18 32.46 -27.00 2.33
N CYS A 19 32.46 -27.86 1.29
CA CYS A 19 31.86 -27.47 0.01
C CYS A 19 30.33 -27.42 0.04
N VAL A 20 29.72 -28.27 0.84
CA VAL A 20 28.26 -28.29 0.95
C VAL A 20 27.73 -27.06 1.67
N SER A 21 28.41 -26.58 2.69
CA SER A 21 27.98 -25.38 3.42
C SER A 21 28.11 -24.10 2.60
N LYS A 22 29.13 -24.03 1.73
CA LYS A 22 29.31 -22.89 0.83
C LYS A 22 28.19 -22.77 -0.19
N SER A 23 27.79 -23.89 -0.77
CA SER A 23 26.73 -23.96 -1.74
C SER A 23 25.36 -23.55 -1.13
N LYS A 24 25.08 -23.94 0.10
CA LYS A 24 23.88 -23.51 0.82
C LYS A 24 23.88 -22.03 1.12
N ALA A 25 25.00 -21.46 1.52
CA ALA A 25 25.11 -20.04 1.80
C ALA A 25 24.86 -19.19 0.55
N ASP A 26 25.39 -19.58 -0.59
CA ASP A 26 25.16 -18.91 -1.86
C ASP A 26 23.70 -18.98 -2.31
N ALA A 27 23.05 -20.12 -2.13
CA ALA A 27 21.63 -20.27 -2.43
C ALA A 27 20.76 -19.41 -1.53
N GLN A 28 21.07 -19.31 -0.26
CA GLN A 28 20.35 -18.44 0.67
C GLN A 28 20.55 -16.96 0.35
N ALA A 29 21.74 -16.55 -0.03
CA ALA A 29 22.03 -15.19 -0.43
C ALA A 29 21.24 -14.77 -1.67
N ARG A 30 21.15 -15.65 -2.66
CA ARG A 30 20.34 -15.41 -3.86
C ARG A 30 18.85 -15.32 -3.54
N ALA A 31 18.36 -16.22 -2.71
CA ALA A 31 16.95 -16.20 -2.29
C ALA A 31 16.61 -14.91 -1.55
N ALA A 32 17.49 -14.41 -0.68
CA ALA A 32 17.30 -13.16 0.03
C ALA A 32 17.30 -11.96 -0.93
N PHE A 33 18.15 -11.98 -1.94
CA PHE A 33 18.21 -10.92 -2.94
C PHE A 33 16.90 -10.85 -3.76
N PHE A 34 16.40 -11.98 -4.22
CA PHE A 34 15.12 -12.02 -4.95
C PHE A 34 13.93 -11.64 -4.09
N ALA A 35 13.93 -12.02 -2.82
CA ALA A 35 12.89 -11.61 -1.88
C ALA A 35 12.90 -10.10 -1.68
N GLY A 36 14.08 -9.49 -1.57
CA GLY A 36 14.21 -8.03 -1.48
C GLY A 36 13.72 -7.30 -2.72
N GLN A 37 14.00 -7.82 -3.91
CA GLN A 37 13.48 -7.25 -5.16
C GLN A 37 11.96 -7.30 -5.25
N ARG A 38 11.36 -8.43 -4.87
CA ARG A 38 9.90 -8.56 -4.85
C ARG A 38 9.26 -7.57 -3.90
N GLN A 39 9.85 -7.39 -2.74
CA GLN A 39 9.37 -6.44 -1.74
C GLN A 39 9.46 -5.00 -2.26
N ALA A 40 10.55 -4.63 -2.92
CA ALA A 40 10.71 -3.32 -3.52
C ALA A 40 9.67 -3.08 -4.63
N MET A 41 9.42 -4.06 -5.48
CA MET A 41 8.39 -3.96 -6.52
C MET A 41 6.99 -3.80 -5.93
N GLN A 42 6.67 -4.52 -4.86
CA GLN A 42 5.39 -4.37 -4.17
C GLN A 42 5.22 -2.97 -3.58
N MET A 43 6.28 -2.42 -2.99
CA MET A 43 6.26 -1.05 -2.47
C MET A 43 6.03 -0.01 -3.56
N VAL A 44 6.67 -0.19 -4.72
CA VAL A 44 6.48 0.71 -5.87
C VAL A 44 5.06 0.63 -6.40
N GLN A 45 4.50 -0.57 -6.52
CA GLN A 45 3.11 -0.74 -6.93
C GLN A 45 2.13 -0.12 -5.94
N GLN A 46 2.35 -0.29 -4.64
CA GLN A 46 1.55 0.35 -3.61
C GLN A 46 1.67 1.87 -3.65
N ALA A 47 2.87 2.39 -3.92
CA ALA A 47 3.08 3.83 -4.06
C ALA A 47 2.39 4.39 -5.30
N GLN A 48 2.32 3.64 -6.39
CA GLN A 48 1.57 4.02 -7.58
C GLN A 48 0.06 4.00 -7.36
N ILE A 49 -0.43 3.02 -6.59
CA ILE A 49 -1.83 2.96 -6.17
C ILE A 49 -2.14 4.09 -5.18
N ARG A 50 -1.14 4.52 -4.43
CA ARG A 50 -1.23 5.66 -3.52
C ARG A 50 -0.98 7.00 -4.19
N GLY A 51 -1.12 7.09 -5.49
CA GLY A 51 -1.06 8.36 -6.21
C GLY A 51 -1.97 9.40 -5.57
N PRO A 52 -2.06 10.60 -6.12
CA PRO A 52 -2.92 11.62 -5.55
C PRO A 52 -4.32 11.06 -5.36
N SER A 53 -4.88 11.27 -4.18
CA SER A 53 -6.17 10.71 -3.80
C SER A 53 -6.98 11.72 -3.00
N VAL A 54 -8.28 11.51 -2.98
CA VAL A 54 -9.22 12.25 -2.15
C VAL A 54 -9.69 11.30 -1.05
N THR A 55 -9.72 11.78 0.18
CA THR A 55 -10.21 11.02 1.32
C THR A 55 -11.63 11.45 1.63
N VAL A 56 -12.54 10.48 1.75
CA VAL A 56 -13.92 10.73 2.13
C VAL A 56 -14.15 10.18 3.54
N VAL A 57 -14.58 11.04 4.44
CA VAL A 57 -14.84 10.69 5.84
C VAL A 57 -16.35 10.66 6.06
N GLY A 58 -16.86 9.57 6.57
CA GLY A 58 -18.29 9.39 6.83
C GLY A 58 -18.72 7.94 6.66
N GLU A 59 -19.99 7.72 6.47
CA GLU A 59 -20.54 6.37 6.24
C GLU A 59 -20.41 5.97 4.77
N VAL A 60 -19.20 5.62 4.39
CA VAL A 60 -18.84 5.25 3.03
C VAL A 60 -18.13 3.91 3.00
N SER A 61 -18.32 3.16 1.93
CA SER A 61 -17.63 1.89 1.75
C SER A 61 -16.18 2.06 1.30
N ASN A 62 -15.92 3.09 0.50
CA ASN A 62 -14.60 3.38 -0.05
C ASN A 62 -14.14 4.78 0.40
N PRO A 63 -13.38 4.89 1.49
CA PRO A 63 -12.95 6.19 1.99
C PRO A 63 -11.83 6.84 1.17
N MET A 64 -11.17 6.09 0.31
CA MET A 64 -10.05 6.60 -0.47
C MET A 64 -10.34 6.49 -1.96
N ILE A 65 -10.45 7.65 -2.61
CA ILE A 65 -10.80 7.75 -4.02
C ILE A 65 -9.58 8.23 -4.80
N PRO A 66 -9.13 7.51 -5.84
CA PRO A 66 -8.06 8.00 -6.70
C PRO A 66 -8.43 9.33 -7.34
N TRP A 67 -7.56 10.32 -7.24
CA TRP A 67 -7.79 11.61 -7.86
C TRP A 67 -7.48 11.58 -9.34
N THR A 68 -8.37 12.17 -10.12
CA THR A 68 -8.15 12.44 -11.55
C THR A 68 -8.52 13.89 -11.84
N ALA A 69 -8.05 14.42 -12.95
CA ALA A 69 -8.36 15.80 -13.33
C ALA A 69 -9.86 16.05 -13.53
N GLU A 70 -10.63 14.99 -13.74
CA GLU A 70 -12.09 15.06 -13.93
C GLU A 70 -12.89 14.74 -12.67
N LEU A 71 -12.21 14.48 -11.55
CA LEU A 71 -12.88 14.10 -10.31
C LEU A 71 -13.57 15.31 -9.71
N THR A 72 -14.86 15.16 -9.46
CA THR A 72 -15.69 16.18 -8.82
C THR A 72 -16.27 15.64 -7.51
N LEU A 73 -16.84 16.53 -6.70
CA LEU A 73 -17.45 16.14 -5.42
C LEU A 73 -18.55 15.09 -5.63
N ALA A 74 -19.42 15.29 -6.61
CA ALA A 74 -20.48 14.32 -6.89
C ALA A 74 -19.92 12.96 -7.30
N LYS A 75 -18.92 12.92 -8.16
CA LYS A 75 -18.27 11.69 -8.56
C LYS A 75 -17.57 11.00 -7.40
N ALA A 76 -16.93 11.76 -6.52
CA ALA A 76 -16.28 11.22 -5.33
C ALA A 76 -17.28 10.58 -4.38
N LEU A 77 -18.42 11.20 -4.15
CA LEU A 77 -19.48 10.64 -3.30
C LEU A 77 -20.05 9.34 -3.86
N VAL A 78 -20.25 9.29 -5.17
CA VAL A 78 -20.70 8.07 -5.84
C VAL A 78 -19.65 6.97 -5.74
N ALA A 79 -18.40 7.30 -5.99
CA ALA A 79 -17.30 6.32 -5.92
C ALA A 79 -17.04 5.84 -4.49
N ALA A 80 -17.27 6.71 -3.50
CA ALA A 80 -17.13 6.37 -2.09
C ALA A 80 -18.25 5.44 -1.60
N ASP A 81 -19.34 5.37 -2.34
CA ASP A 81 -20.51 4.56 -2.00
C ASP A 81 -21.06 4.93 -0.62
N TYR A 82 -21.61 6.12 -0.52
CA TYR A 82 -22.25 6.59 0.69
C TYR A 82 -23.52 5.79 0.98
N HIS A 83 -23.58 5.21 2.17
CA HIS A 83 -24.68 4.35 2.60
C HIS A 83 -25.33 4.79 3.92
N GLY A 84 -25.19 6.05 4.26
CA GLY A 84 -25.83 6.58 5.45
C GLY A 84 -27.35 6.45 5.40
N ALA A 85 -27.97 6.26 6.57
CA ALA A 85 -29.42 6.10 6.69
C ALA A 85 -30.18 7.38 6.40
N ALA A 86 -29.52 8.53 6.51
CA ALA A 86 -30.11 9.85 6.27
C ALA A 86 -29.25 10.63 5.27
N ASP A 87 -29.88 11.55 4.57
CA ASP A 87 -29.16 12.46 3.69
C ASP A 87 -28.18 13.30 4.49
N PRO A 88 -26.99 13.59 3.94
CA PRO A 88 -26.04 14.47 4.62
C PRO A 88 -26.64 15.86 4.84
N SER A 89 -26.36 16.44 5.99
CA SER A 89 -26.77 17.81 6.27
C SER A 89 -25.76 18.84 5.78
N GLU A 90 -24.51 18.47 5.78
CA GLU A 90 -23.41 19.34 5.40
C GLU A 90 -22.26 18.51 4.85
N ILE A 91 -21.57 19.03 3.86
CA ILE A 91 -20.33 18.46 3.34
C ILE A 91 -19.24 19.49 3.53
N LEU A 92 -18.15 19.09 4.21
CA LEU A 92 -16.96 19.91 4.37
C LEU A 92 -15.86 19.38 3.45
N ILE A 93 -15.26 20.31 2.72
CA ILE A 93 -14.05 20.01 1.93
C ILE A 93 -12.88 20.68 2.63
N GLU A 94 -11.97 19.89 3.15
CA GLU A 94 -10.74 20.39 3.73
C GLU A 94 -9.65 20.40 2.67
N ARG A 95 -9.16 21.59 2.39
CA ARG A 95 -8.13 21.83 1.36
C ARG A 95 -7.06 22.72 1.93
N GLN A 96 -5.84 22.23 1.99
CA GLN A 96 -4.68 22.96 2.50
C GLN A 96 -4.92 23.58 3.89
N GLY A 97 -5.55 22.80 4.78
CA GLY A 97 -5.86 23.25 6.13
C GLY A 97 -7.06 24.18 6.27
N LYS A 98 -7.77 24.44 5.17
CA LYS A 98 -8.99 25.26 5.18
C LYS A 98 -10.20 24.37 4.94
N ALA A 99 -11.24 24.55 5.76
CA ALA A 99 -12.51 23.85 5.59
C ALA A 99 -13.50 24.74 4.83
N ILE A 100 -14.05 24.18 3.76
CA ILE A 100 -15.06 24.84 2.93
C ILE A 100 -16.36 24.06 3.10
N SER A 101 -17.40 24.72 3.59
CA SER A 101 -18.72 24.11 3.73
C SER A 101 -19.46 24.12 2.40
N TYR A 102 -20.09 23.00 2.08
CA TYR A 102 -20.87 22.86 0.87
C TYR A 102 -22.23 22.26 1.19
N ASP A 103 -23.29 22.84 0.61
CA ASP A 103 -24.65 22.35 0.83
C ASP A 103 -24.93 21.16 -0.08
N PRO A 104 -25.28 19.98 0.47
CA PRO A 104 -25.60 18.82 -0.34
C PRO A 104 -26.76 19.02 -1.32
N LYS A 105 -27.69 19.90 -0.98
CA LYS A 105 -28.83 20.21 -1.84
C LYS A 105 -28.42 20.86 -3.15
N LYS A 106 -27.32 21.59 -3.16
CA LYS A 106 -26.75 22.15 -4.39
C LYS A 106 -26.24 21.09 -5.35
N LEU A 107 -25.68 20.01 -4.82
CA LEU A 107 -25.27 18.87 -5.64
C LEU A 107 -26.47 18.20 -6.30
N LEU A 108 -27.57 18.05 -5.57
CA LEU A 108 -28.81 17.49 -6.12
C LEU A 108 -29.42 18.42 -7.18
N GLY A 109 -29.17 19.71 -7.08
CA GLY A 109 -29.61 20.71 -8.05
C GLY A 109 -28.73 20.81 -9.30
N GLY A 110 -27.68 19.99 -9.40
CA GLY A 110 -26.78 19.97 -10.55
C GLY A 110 -25.52 20.81 -10.40
N GLU A 111 -25.34 21.51 -9.29
CA GLU A 111 -24.08 22.19 -9.00
C GLU A 111 -23.02 21.17 -8.56
N ASP A 112 -21.85 21.26 -9.12
CA ASP A 112 -20.76 20.35 -8.81
C ASP A 112 -19.47 21.13 -8.57
N VAL A 113 -18.56 20.53 -7.80
CA VAL A 113 -17.31 21.17 -7.41
C VAL A 113 -16.15 20.27 -7.82
N PRO A 114 -15.17 20.78 -8.59
CA PRO A 114 -13.97 20.02 -8.87
C PRO A 114 -13.16 19.83 -7.60
N LEU A 115 -12.64 18.62 -7.40
CA LEU A 115 -11.76 18.30 -6.29
C LEU A 115 -10.30 18.42 -6.68
N GLU A 116 -9.47 18.76 -5.72
CA GLU A 116 -8.01 18.81 -5.89
C GLU A 116 -7.35 17.59 -5.24
N PRO A 117 -6.13 17.25 -5.66
CA PRO A 117 -5.39 16.17 -5.00
C PRO A 117 -5.25 16.45 -3.50
N ASN A 118 -5.39 15.41 -2.71
CA ASN A 118 -5.30 15.43 -1.25
C ASN A 118 -6.42 16.17 -0.52
N ASP A 119 -7.52 16.47 -1.20
CA ASP A 119 -8.70 16.98 -0.53
C ASP A 119 -9.29 15.95 0.42
N ILE A 120 -9.83 16.43 1.53
CA ILE A 120 -10.57 15.61 2.49
C ILE A 120 -12.01 16.05 2.47
N VAL A 121 -12.91 15.13 2.16
CA VAL A 121 -14.34 15.37 2.12
C VAL A 121 -14.96 14.75 3.36
N GLU A 122 -15.51 15.57 4.23
CA GLU A 122 -16.21 15.11 5.44
C GLU A 122 -17.71 15.23 5.24
N ILE A 123 -18.41 14.11 5.38
CA ILE A 123 -19.85 14.05 5.27
C ILE A 123 -20.44 14.10 6.68
N ARG A 124 -21.16 15.16 7.00
CA ARG A 124 -21.82 15.32 8.29
C ARG A 124 -23.30 15.00 8.19
N ARG A 125 -23.77 14.30 9.19
CA ARG A 125 -25.19 14.02 9.34
C ARG A 125 -25.89 15.13 10.13
N PRO A 126 -27.21 15.24 9.97
CA PRO A 126 -28.00 16.14 10.80
C PRO A 126 -27.96 15.75 12.29
#